data_a5a2b7ff720065fd6da93bb46305b135
#
_entry.id   a5a2b7ff720065fd6da93bb46305b135
#
_cell.length_a   1.000
_cell.length_b   1.000
_cell.length_c   1.000
_cell.angle_alpha   90.00
_cell.angle_beta   90.00
_cell.angle_gamma   90.00
#
_symmetry.space_group_name_H-M   'P 1'
#
loop_
_entity.id
_entity.type
_entity.pdbx_description
1 polymer ?
#
loop_
_entity_poly.entity_id
_entity_poly.type
_entity_poly.pdbx_seq_one_letter_code
_entity_poly.pdbx_strand_id
1 'polypeptide(L)'
;MNENTCTLEKEMRRALLEKLEQNYLDYTATLQTLTQEQLLGRTKEIYAAQVCCRLVQRRDDISLPQMRYLLSLDDPLVALRDTWLELHSGDNEPVLKVILYKLCGEM
;
A
#
# COMPACT_ATOMS: atom_id res chain seq x y z
N MET A 1 27.24 8.89 -8.62
CA MET A 1 25.90 9.08 -8.22
C MET A 1 25.59 10.55 -8.04
N ASN A 2 24.48 10.97 -8.49
CA ASN A 2 24.19 12.39 -8.44
C ASN A 2 23.05 12.70 -7.45
N GLU A 3 23.04 13.95 -7.03
CA GLU A 3 22.06 14.42 -6.08
C GLU A 3 20.64 14.42 -6.63
N ASN A 4 20.51 14.53 -7.96
CA ASN A 4 19.20 14.57 -8.61
C ASN A 4 18.42 13.27 -8.42
N THR A 5 19.12 12.12 -8.49
CA THR A 5 18.46 10.83 -8.29
C THR A 5 17.95 10.69 -6.86
N CYS A 6 18.74 11.07 -5.87
CA CYS A 6 18.32 11.05 -4.48
C CYS A 6 17.13 11.95 -4.23
N THR A 7 17.16 13.15 -4.81
CA THR A 7 16.06 14.11 -4.67
C THR A 7 14.79 13.56 -5.29
N LEU A 8 14.91 12.96 -6.49
CA LEU A 8 13.76 12.38 -7.18
C LEU A 8 13.15 11.25 -6.37
N GLU A 9 13.97 10.37 -5.82
CA GLU A 9 13.48 9.28 -4.99
C GLU A 9 12.73 9.79 -3.76
N LYS A 10 13.26 10.82 -3.10
CA LYS A 10 12.61 11.40 -1.93
C LYS A 10 11.29 12.04 -2.29
N GLU A 11 11.23 12.74 -3.40
CA GLU A 11 10.00 13.38 -3.85
C GLU A 11 8.94 12.35 -4.21
N MET A 12 9.33 11.28 -4.91
CA MET A 12 8.40 10.22 -5.28
C MET A 12 7.91 9.47 -4.04
N ARG A 13 8.81 9.23 -3.09
CA ARG A 13 8.41 8.59 -1.84
C ARG A 13 7.40 9.43 -1.10
N ARG A 14 7.63 10.74 -1.01
CA ARG A 14 6.69 11.65 -0.37
C ARG A 14 5.34 11.62 -1.08
N ALA A 15 5.34 11.70 -2.41
CA ALA A 15 4.12 11.68 -3.19
C ALA A 15 3.36 10.36 -2.97
N LEU A 16 4.08 9.23 -2.92
CA LEU A 16 3.47 7.94 -2.69
C LEU A 16 2.84 7.87 -1.31
N LEU A 17 3.57 8.31 -0.27
CA LEU A 17 3.05 8.28 1.09
C LEU A 17 1.82 9.17 1.23
N GLU A 18 1.83 10.35 0.62
CA GLU A 18 0.67 11.25 0.64
C GLU A 18 -0.54 10.62 -0.07
N LYS A 19 -0.30 9.97 -1.20
CA LYS A 19 -1.37 9.31 -1.94
C LYS A 19 -1.97 8.16 -1.15
N LEU A 20 -1.13 7.34 -0.52
CA LEU A 20 -1.60 6.23 0.31
C LEU A 20 -2.38 6.74 1.52
N GLU A 21 -1.91 7.82 2.13
CA GLU A 21 -2.62 8.43 3.26
C GLU A 21 -4.00 8.91 2.82
N GLN A 22 -4.08 9.58 1.68
CA GLN A 22 -5.36 10.04 1.15
C GLN A 22 -6.27 8.86 0.83
N ASN A 23 -5.74 7.82 0.19
CA ASN A 23 -6.50 6.60 -0.08
C ASN A 23 -7.06 6.00 1.20
N TYR A 24 -6.23 5.97 2.26
CA TYR A 24 -6.64 5.41 3.54
C TYR A 24 -7.75 6.24 4.18
N LEU A 25 -7.62 7.57 4.13
CA LEU A 25 -8.65 8.47 4.66
C LEU A 25 -9.96 8.30 3.91
N ASP A 26 -9.91 8.20 2.59
CA ASP A 26 -11.11 7.97 1.78
C ASP A 26 -11.73 6.62 2.10
N TYR A 27 -10.91 5.60 2.29
CA TYR A 27 -11.38 4.28 2.65
C TYR A 27 -12.07 4.29 4.01
N THR A 28 -11.45 4.91 5.02
CA THR A 28 -12.06 4.97 6.36
C THR A 28 -13.35 5.79 6.36
N ALA A 29 -13.42 6.84 5.54
CA ALA A 29 -14.65 7.61 5.40
C ALA A 29 -15.78 6.73 4.86
N THR A 30 -15.47 5.87 3.89
CA THR A 30 -16.43 4.90 3.35
C THR A 30 -16.89 3.93 4.43
N LEU A 31 -15.96 3.47 5.29
CA LEU A 31 -16.30 2.55 6.37
C LEU A 31 -17.30 3.14 7.35
N GLN A 32 -17.24 4.46 7.55
CA GLN A 32 -18.16 5.13 8.48
C GLN A 32 -19.62 5.09 8.01
N THR A 33 -19.86 4.80 6.75
CA THR A 33 -21.22 4.67 6.21
C THR A 33 -21.78 3.27 6.39
N LEU A 34 -20.98 2.32 6.87
CA LEU A 34 -21.39 0.93 7.01
C LEU A 34 -21.99 0.66 8.38
N THR A 35 -22.86 -0.35 8.44
CA THR A 35 -23.38 -0.83 9.72
C THR A 35 -22.31 -1.61 10.45
N GLN A 36 -22.52 -1.84 11.76
CA GLN A 36 -21.60 -2.63 12.56
C GLN A 36 -21.42 -4.04 11.99
N GLU A 37 -22.49 -4.64 11.54
CA GLU A 37 -22.47 -5.97 10.93
C GLU A 37 -21.61 -5.98 9.66
N GLN A 38 -21.76 -4.96 8.82
CA GLN A 38 -20.97 -4.84 7.60
C GLN A 38 -19.49 -4.63 7.92
N LEU A 39 -19.18 -3.85 8.95
CA LEU A 39 -17.80 -3.64 9.38
C LEU A 39 -17.17 -4.94 9.87
N LEU A 40 -17.90 -5.73 10.64
CA LEU A 40 -17.39 -7.01 11.12
C LEU A 40 -17.07 -7.96 9.97
N GLY A 41 -17.87 -7.91 8.91
CA GLY A 41 -17.63 -8.72 7.71
C GLY A 41 -16.40 -8.27 6.92
N ARG A 42 -15.87 -7.07 7.17
CA ARG A 42 -14.72 -6.53 6.47
C ARG A 42 -13.46 -6.42 7.33
N THR A 43 -13.45 -7.06 8.50
CA THR A 43 -12.35 -6.95 9.45
C THR A 43 -10.99 -7.27 8.83
N LYS A 44 -10.91 -8.34 8.06
CA LYS A 44 -9.67 -8.77 7.43
C LYS A 44 -9.19 -7.76 6.38
N GLU A 45 -10.12 -7.23 5.59
CA GLU A 45 -9.83 -6.20 4.61
C GLU A 45 -9.31 -4.92 5.27
N ILE A 46 -9.95 -4.50 6.34
CA ILE A 46 -9.54 -3.31 7.09
C ILE A 46 -8.13 -3.49 7.66
N TYR A 47 -7.87 -4.65 8.23
CA TYR A 47 -6.55 -4.96 8.77
C TYR A 47 -5.49 -4.93 7.67
N ALA A 48 -5.79 -5.53 6.52
CA ALA A 48 -4.87 -5.55 5.39
C ALA A 48 -4.51 -4.13 4.92
N ALA A 49 -5.50 -3.24 4.85
CA ALA A 49 -5.26 -1.86 4.45
C ALA A 49 -4.34 -1.16 5.46
N GLN A 50 -4.58 -1.34 6.75
CA GLN A 50 -3.75 -0.75 7.80
C GLN A 50 -2.31 -1.26 7.73
N VAL A 51 -2.15 -2.57 7.55
CA VAL A 51 -0.83 -3.19 7.49
C VAL A 51 -0.06 -2.66 6.28
N CYS A 52 -0.71 -2.60 5.12
CA CYS A 52 -0.05 -2.13 3.91
C CYS A 52 0.42 -0.68 4.04
N CYS A 53 -0.39 0.19 4.62
CA CYS A 53 0.02 1.57 4.88
C CYS A 53 1.27 1.62 5.75
N ARG A 54 1.28 0.86 6.83
CA ARG A 54 2.42 0.84 7.74
C ARG A 54 3.68 0.28 7.10
N LEU A 55 3.54 -0.77 6.31
CA LEU A 55 4.68 -1.39 5.65
C LEU A 55 5.39 -0.40 4.73
N VAL A 56 4.61 0.35 3.94
CA VAL A 56 5.19 1.34 3.04
C VAL A 56 5.82 2.49 3.82
N GLN A 57 5.18 2.94 4.89
CA GLN A 57 5.70 4.03 5.71
C GLN A 57 7.04 3.69 6.36
N ARG A 58 7.24 2.42 6.72
CA ARG A 58 8.44 1.97 7.43
C ARG A 58 9.59 1.58 6.52
N ARG A 59 9.33 1.33 5.24
CA ARG A 59 10.35 0.89 4.30
C ARG A 59 10.80 2.06 3.44
N ASP A 60 12.10 2.22 3.33
CA ASP A 60 12.69 3.24 2.47
C ASP A 60 13.49 2.62 1.33
N ASP A 61 13.40 1.31 1.16
CA ASP A 61 14.11 0.58 0.12
C ASP A 61 13.22 0.21 -1.07
N ILE A 62 12.06 0.87 -1.19
CA ILE A 62 11.20 0.68 -2.35
C ILE A 62 11.88 1.32 -3.55
N SER A 63 12.02 0.56 -4.63
CA SER A 63 12.72 1.04 -5.81
C SER A 63 11.93 2.13 -6.54
N LEU A 64 12.66 2.93 -7.31
CA LEU A 64 12.04 3.99 -8.11
C LEU A 64 10.99 3.46 -9.09
N PRO A 65 11.28 2.37 -9.86
CA PRO A 65 10.26 1.79 -10.73
C PRO A 65 9.02 1.33 -9.98
N GLN A 66 9.19 0.76 -8.79
CA GLN A 66 8.06 0.33 -7.97
C GLN A 66 7.22 1.51 -7.53
N MET A 67 7.85 2.60 -7.09
CA MET A 67 7.13 3.81 -6.71
C MET A 67 6.38 4.41 -7.89
N ARG A 68 7.00 4.42 -9.07
CA ARG A 68 6.34 4.90 -10.28
C ARG A 68 5.10 4.08 -10.60
N TYR A 69 5.23 2.76 -10.52
CA TYR A 69 4.11 1.88 -10.80
C TYR A 69 2.94 2.16 -9.85
N LEU A 70 3.24 2.23 -8.55
CA LEU A 70 2.20 2.48 -7.55
C LEU A 70 1.55 3.85 -7.75
N LEU A 71 2.35 4.86 -8.07
CA LEU A 71 1.82 6.21 -8.31
C LEU A 71 0.98 6.29 -9.58
N SER A 72 1.17 5.38 -10.53
CA SER A 72 0.36 5.34 -11.74
C SER A 72 -1.04 4.78 -11.51
N LEU A 73 -1.25 4.11 -10.39
CA LEU A 73 -2.55 3.52 -10.05
C LEU A 73 -3.47 4.58 -9.45
N ASP A 74 -4.77 4.46 -9.72
CA ASP A 74 -5.75 5.36 -9.13
C ASP A 74 -5.81 5.18 -7.62
N ASP A 75 -5.72 3.94 -7.16
CA ASP A 75 -5.79 3.63 -5.73
C ASP A 75 -4.73 2.56 -5.40
N PRO A 76 -3.48 2.97 -5.20
CA PRO A 76 -2.42 2.01 -4.87
C PRO A 76 -2.66 1.28 -3.56
N LEU A 77 -3.37 1.88 -2.61
CA LEU A 77 -3.68 1.19 -1.35
C LEU A 77 -4.56 -0.02 -1.58
N VAL A 78 -5.58 0.10 -2.42
CA VAL A 78 -6.45 -1.03 -2.76
C VAL A 78 -5.65 -2.13 -3.44
N ALA A 79 -4.75 -1.77 -4.35
CA ALA A 79 -3.91 -2.74 -5.03
C ALA A 79 -3.01 -3.50 -4.04
N LEU A 80 -2.40 -2.78 -3.12
CA LEU A 80 -1.55 -3.39 -2.08
C LEU A 80 -2.38 -4.28 -1.15
N ARG A 81 -3.52 -3.79 -0.72
CA ARG A 81 -4.43 -4.52 0.16
C ARG A 81 -4.90 -5.84 -0.47
N ASP A 82 -5.35 -5.76 -1.71
CA ASP A 82 -5.86 -6.95 -2.39
C ASP A 82 -4.76 -7.98 -2.62
N THR A 83 -3.55 -7.52 -2.93
CA THR A 83 -2.41 -8.42 -3.08
C THR A 83 -2.03 -9.05 -1.75
N TRP A 84 -2.06 -8.27 -0.66
CA TRP A 84 -1.81 -8.80 0.69
C TRP A 84 -2.81 -9.89 1.04
N LEU A 85 -4.08 -9.66 0.76
CA LEU A 85 -5.13 -10.63 1.04
C LEU A 85 -4.95 -11.92 0.23
N GLU A 86 -4.52 -11.76 -1.01
CA GLU A 86 -4.27 -12.89 -1.90
C GLU A 86 -3.10 -13.74 -1.43
N LEU A 87 -2.07 -13.11 -0.89
CA LEU A 87 -0.86 -13.80 -0.41
C LEU A 87 -0.98 -14.30 1.02
N HIS A 88 -1.91 -13.76 1.79
CA HIS A 88 -2.10 -14.15 3.18
C HIS A 88 -2.61 -15.58 3.27
N SER A 89 -1.96 -16.39 4.08
CA SER A 89 -2.32 -17.81 4.22
C SER A 89 -2.07 -18.24 5.67
N GLY A 90 -3.14 -18.63 6.36
CA GLY A 90 -3.07 -19.07 7.73
C GLY A 90 -2.42 -18.03 8.64
N ASP A 91 -1.33 -18.41 9.30
CA ASP A 91 -0.60 -17.54 10.20
C ASP A 91 0.50 -16.74 9.49
N ASN A 92 0.69 -16.95 8.20
CA ASN A 92 1.75 -16.27 7.44
C ASN A 92 1.28 -14.93 6.93
N GLU A 93 1.93 -13.86 7.40
CA GLU A 93 1.67 -12.52 6.90
C GLU A 93 2.67 -12.21 5.78
N PRO A 94 2.18 -11.76 4.61
CA PRO A 94 3.09 -11.40 3.52
C PRO A 94 3.95 -10.20 3.90
N VAL A 95 5.21 -10.23 3.48
CA VAL A 95 6.10 -9.08 3.66
C VAL A 95 6.00 -8.17 2.44
N LEU A 96 6.35 -6.91 2.63
CA LEU A 96 6.22 -5.91 1.58
C LEU A 96 6.98 -6.28 0.31
N LYS A 97 8.17 -6.85 0.45
CA LYS A 97 8.98 -7.27 -0.69
C LYS A 97 8.22 -8.24 -1.60
N VAL A 98 7.52 -9.20 -1.01
CA VAL A 98 6.76 -10.19 -1.76
C VAL A 98 5.53 -9.55 -2.40
N ILE A 99 4.86 -8.67 -1.66
CA ILE A 99 3.71 -7.94 -2.18
C ILE A 99 4.11 -7.12 -3.41
N LEU A 100 5.20 -6.38 -3.31
CA LEU A 100 5.68 -5.55 -4.41
C LEU A 100 6.12 -6.40 -5.60
N TYR A 101 6.76 -7.53 -5.35
CA TYR A 101 7.16 -8.43 -6.42
C TYR A 101 5.95 -8.94 -7.20
N LYS A 102 4.92 -9.38 -6.48
CA LYS A 102 3.71 -9.87 -7.13
C LYS A 102 2.98 -8.77 -7.89
N LEU A 103 2.92 -7.58 -7.30
CA LEU A 103 2.15 -6.47 -7.88
C LEU A 103 2.89 -5.80 -9.03
N CYS A 104 4.18 -5.59 -8.88
CA CYS A 104 4.98 -4.82 -9.83
C CYS A 104 5.81 -5.69 -10.79
N GLY A 105 5.92 -6.98 -10.51
CA GLY A 105 6.77 -7.86 -11.29
C GLY A 105 8.24 -7.70 -10.87
N GLU A 106 9.14 -7.92 -11.81
CA GLU A 106 10.58 -7.91 -11.54
C GLU A 106 11.22 -6.53 -11.59
N MET A 107 10.50 -5.51 -11.32
CA MET A 107 11.03 -4.15 -11.34
C MET A 107 12.07 -3.90 -10.26
#